data_204cc00ea3865735b37f9234fd5fbc30
#
_entry.id   204cc00ea3865735b37f9234fd5fbc30
#
_cell.length_a   1.000
_cell.length_b   1.000
_cell.length_c   1.000
_cell.angle_alpha   90.00
_cell.angle_beta   90.00
_cell.angle_gamma   90.00
#
_symmetry.space_group_name_H-M   'P 1'
#
loop_
_entity.id
_entity.type
_entity.pdbx_description
1 polymer ?
#
loop_
_entity_poly.entity_id
_entity_poly.type
_entity_poly.pdbx_seq_one_letter_code
_entity_poly.pdbx_strand_id
1 'polypeptide(L)'
;MTGQLFKRALLAALVLAAATPALAAPNSATRLKAFAKLPDWSGYWVSDSIDETAGSLLNVPKVKFFGDIPYNPTWMAAYNKRRGELRDKDVKACIIDFPTTMESPQPFMLTVTPEQTIYIAGDGTFRQIFTDGRKHPPKEELFPTVNGHSIGHWEGETLVVDTIGRTAGPVRFLGAAAFSDQAHFAERIRLIAKDRMEDVMTIDDPVALTRPWTVTLDYDRTTLIDRLDPYYCELDDRIDFDKNGKMIIKPPTQ
;
A
#
# COMPACT_ATOMS: atom_id res chain seq x y z
N MET A 1 55.44 -61.89 4.34
CA MET A 1 54.76 -61.17 5.44
C MET A 1 53.81 -60.19 4.79
N THR A 2 52.56 -60.44 4.95
CA THR A 2 51.40 -59.97 4.22
C THR A 2 50.94 -58.61 4.73
N GLY A 3 50.88 -57.62 3.81
CA GLY A 3 50.26 -56.31 4.07
C GLY A 3 48.90 -56.21 3.40
N GLN A 4 47.82 -56.18 4.15
CA GLN A 4 46.46 -56.00 3.64
C GLN A 4 46.17 -54.54 3.32
N LEU A 5 45.82 -54.27 2.09
CA LEU A 5 45.26 -53.00 1.61
C LEU A 5 43.76 -52.95 1.93
N PHE A 6 43.35 -52.07 2.85
CA PHE A 6 41.95 -51.73 3.08
C PHE A 6 41.48 -50.76 1.98
N LYS A 7 40.66 -51.24 1.08
CA LYS A 7 39.89 -50.40 0.13
C LYS A 7 38.69 -49.82 0.86
N ARG A 8 38.72 -48.53 1.18
CA ARG A 8 37.52 -47.79 1.64
C ARG A 8 36.72 -47.40 0.38
N ALA A 9 35.56 -48.01 0.23
CA ALA A 9 34.55 -47.58 -0.73
C ALA A 9 33.80 -46.37 -0.19
N LEU A 10 33.97 -45.22 -0.80
CA LEU A 10 33.09 -44.05 -0.56
C LEU A 10 31.76 -44.28 -1.29
N LEU A 11 30.69 -44.50 -0.56
CA LEU A 11 29.32 -44.36 -1.09
C LEU A 11 28.97 -42.87 -1.16
N ALA A 12 28.98 -42.32 -2.39
CA ALA A 12 28.41 -41.03 -2.64
C ALA A 12 26.87 -41.14 -2.69
N ALA A 13 26.19 -40.69 -1.65
CA ALA A 13 24.75 -40.58 -1.66
C ALA A 13 24.34 -39.38 -2.58
N LEU A 14 23.79 -39.70 -3.72
CA LEU A 14 23.18 -38.71 -4.60
C LEU A 14 21.87 -38.25 -3.97
N VAL A 15 21.84 -37.07 -3.36
CA VAL A 15 20.61 -36.43 -2.92
C VAL A 15 19.96 -35.83 -4.18
N LEU A 16 18.97 -36.52 -4.74
CA LEU A 16 18.07 -35.94 -5.73
C LEU A 16 17.21 -34.89 -5.02
N ALA A 17 17.57 -33.62 -5.14
CA ALA A 17 16.69 -32.53 -4.82
C ALA A 17 15.52 -32.56 -5.83
N ALA A 18 14.36 -33.00 -5.38
CA ALA A 18 13.12 -32.88 -6.15
C ALA A 18 12.82 -31.38 -6.28
N ALA A 19 13.12 -30.82 -7.45
CA ALA A 19 12.69 -29.46 -7.81
C ALA A 19 11.15 -29.48 -7.84
N THR A 20 10.52 -28.87 -6.86
CA THR A 20 9.08 -28.57 -6.93
C THR A 20 8.86 -27.71 -8.18
N PRO A 21 7.97 -28.10 -9.10
CA PRO A 21 7.70 -27.26 -10.25
C PRO A 21 7.17 -25.92 -9.73
N ALA A 22 7.90 -24.84 -9.97
CA ALA A 22 7.39 -23.51 -9.81
C ALA A 22 6.13 -23.43 -10.69
N LEU A 23 4.96 -23.15 -10.08
CA LEU A 23 3.74 -22.88 -10.84
C LEU A 23 4.10 -21.77 -11.81
N ALA A 24 4.15 -22.10 -13.10
CA ALA A 24 4.42 -21.12 -14.14
C ALA A 24 3.32 -20.03 -14.06
N ALA A 25 3.73 -18.78 -14.13
CA ALA A 25 2.78 -17.67 -14.20
C ALA A 25 1.76 -17.96 -15.32
N PRO A 26 0.45 -17.67 -15.08
CA PRO A 26 -0.57 -17.91 -16.10
C PRO A 26 -0.16 -17.24 -17.41
N ASN A 27 -0.30 -17.95 -18.54
CA ASN A 27 0.01 -17.36 -19.83
C ASN A 27 -0.93 -16.17 -20.12
N SER A 28 -0.54 -15.29 -21.04
CA SER A 28 -1.28 -14.08 -21.37
C SER A 28 -2.75 -14.35 -21.76
N ALA A 29 -3.02 -15.46 -22.45
CA ALA A 29 -4.38 -15.83 -22.83
C ALA A 29 -5.27 -16.17 -21.62
N THR A 30 -4.72 -16.82 -20.61
CA THR A 30 -5.44 -17.11 -19.35
C THR A 30 -5.72 -15.83 -18.57
N ARG A 31 -4.76 -14.92 -18.49
CA ARG A 31 -4.93 -13.59 -17.85
C ARG A 31 -5.99 -12.76 -18.57
N LEU A 32 -5.97 -12.71 -19.90
CA LEU A 32 -6.98 -12.01 -20.69
C LEU A 32 -8.40 -12.54 -20.45
N LYS A 33 -8.55 -13.87 -20.36
CA LYS A 33 -9.86 -14.48 -20.05
C LYS A 33 -10.34 -14.15 -18.63
N ALA A 34 -9.46 -14.12 -17.66
CA ALA A 34 -9.79 -13.73 -16.29
C ALA A 34 -10.18 -12.24 -16.25
N PHE A 35 -9.37 -11.39 -16.86
CA PHE A 35 -9.61 -9.94 -16.95
C PHE A 35 -10.96 -9.61 -17.57
N ALA A 36 -11.35 -10.30 -18.65
CA ALA A 36 -12.63 -10.06 -19.34
C ALA A 36 -13.87 -10.37 -18.48
N LYS A 37 -13.71 -11.00 -17.32
CA LYS A 37 -14.80 -11.34 -16.38
C LYS A 37 -14.86 -10.41 -15.17
N LEU A 38 -13.89 -9.50 -15.03
CA LEU A 38 -13.87 -8.58 -13.92
C LEU A 38 -15.02 -7.59 -14.01
N PRO A 39 -15.57 -7.16 -12.88
CA PRO A 39 -16.55 -6.10 -12.86
C PRO A 39 -15.91 -4.77 -13.30
N ASP A 40 -16.74 -3.77 -13.54
CA ASP A 40 -16.29 -2.43 -13.92
C ASP A 40 -15.65 -1.71 -12.73
N TRP A 41 -14.33 -1.56 -12.77
CA TRP A 41 -13.52 -0.82 -11.78
C TRP A 41 -13.29 0.64 -12.17
N SER A 42 -13.81 1.07 -13.32
CA SER A 42 -13.61 2.42 -13.82
C SER A 42 -14.28 3.49 -12.96
N GLY A 43 -13.95 4.75 -13.22
CA GLY A 43 -14.47 5.90 -12.50
C GLY A 43 -13.55 6.40 -11.39
N TYR A 44 -14.07 7.33 -10.61
CA TYR A 44 -13.34 7.95 -9.50
C TYR A 44 -13.87 7.42 -8.18
N TRP A 45 -12.96 7.19 -7.26
CA TRP A 45 -13.24 6.63 -5.95
C TRP A 45 -12.79 7.61 -4.87
N VAL A 46 -13.55 7.68 -3.79
CA VAL A 46 -13.22 8.47 -2.60
C VAL A 46 -13.32 7.59 -1.37
N SER A 47 -12.44 7.80 -0.41
CA SER A 47 -12.54 7.11 0.87
C SER A 47 -13.81 7.53 1.61
N ASP A 48 -14.56 6.60 2.18
CA ASP A 48 -15.74 6.88 3.00
C ASP A 48 -15.41 7.56 4.34
N SER A 49 -14.12 7.67 4.65
CA SER A 49 -13.64 8.47 5.78
C SER A 49 -13.83 9.98 5.57
N ILE A 50 -14.23 10.40 4.36
CA ILE A 50 -14.46 11.81 4.01
C ILE A 50 -15.94 12.12 4.14
N ASP A 51 -16.26 13.15 4.90
CA ASP A 51 -17.60 13.72 4.93
C ASP A 51 -17.77 14.70 3.76
N GLU A 52 -18.24 14.22 2.62
CA GLU A 52 -18.52 15.05 1.43
C GLU A 52 -19.58 16.13 1.70
N THR A 53 -20.41 15.97 2.73
CA THR A 53 -21.47 16.94 3.08
C THR A 53 -20.90 18.19 3.74
N ALA A 54 -19.68 18.14 4.24
CA ALA A 54 -19.03 19.28 4.90
C ALA A 54 -18.57 20.40 3.94
N GLY A 55 -18.75 20.23 2.64
CA GLY A 55 -18.53 21.28 1.64
C GLY A 55 -17.08 21.74 1.48
N SER A 56 -16.13 21.05 2.09
CA SER A 56 -14.72 21.37 2.03
C SER A 56 -13.91 20.08 2.08
N LEU A 57 -13.18 19.81 1.01
CA LEU A 57 -12.13 18.78 0.98
C LEU A 57 -11.02 19.03 2.02
N LEU A 58 -11.10 20.16 2.71
CA LEU A 58 -10.14 20.63 3.73
C LEU A 58 -10.68 20.52 5.15
N ASN A 59 -11.93 20.15 5.37
CA ASN A 59 -12.39 19.75 6.67
C ASN A 59 -11.74 18.40 6.97
N VAL A 60 -10.78 18.44 7.88
CA VAL A 60 -10.07 17.25 8.36
C VAL A 60 -11.10 16.15 8.59
N PRO A 61 -11.04 15.06 7.85
CA PRO A 61 -12.04 14.01 7.95
C PRO A 61 -12.10 13.52 9.38
N LYS A 62 -13.25 12.99 9.78
CA LYS A 62 -13.30 12.13 10.94
C LYS A 62 -12.33 11.00 10.67
N VAL A 63 -11.11 11.09 11.21
CA VAL A 63 -10.11 10.05 11.04
C VAL A 63 -10.77 8.75 11.46
N LYS A 64 -11.00 7.84 10.51
CA LYS A 64 -11.55 6.52 10.79
C LYS A 64 -10.61 5.88 11.80
N PHE A 65 -11.09 5.61 12.99
CA PHE A 65 -10.28 4.99 14.01
C PHE A 65 -10.17 3.50 13.68
N PHE A 66 -8.99 3.09 13.22
CA PHE A 66 -8.71 1.69 12.84
C PHE A 66 -8.45 0.77 14.04
N GLY A 67 -8.83 1.19 15.24
CA GLY A 67 -8.55 0.47 16.47
C GLY A 67 -7.12 0.70 16.99
N ASP A 68 -6.79 0.00 18.07
CA ASP A 68 -5.47 0.11 18.67
C ASP A 68 -4.44 -0.65 17.82
N ILE A 69 -3.38 0.05 17.43
CA ILE A 69 -2.27 -0.56 16.71
C ILE A 69 -1.53 -1.47 17.69
N PRO A 70 -1.34 -2.77 17.39
CA PRO A 70 -0.74 -3.72 18.30
C PRO A 70 0.79 -3.58 18.37
N TYR A 71 1.28 -2.36 18.61
CA TYR A 71 2.70 -2.11 18.76
C TYR A 71 3.30 -2.80 19.99
N ASN A 72 4.56 -3.20 19.89
CA ASN A 72 5.33 -3.51 21.06
C ASN A 72 5.61 -2.23 21.90
N PRO A 73 6.05 -2.35 23.17
CA PRO A 73 6.20 -1.19 24.06
C PRO A 73 7.10 -0.08 23.51
N THR A 74 8.17 -0.42 22.82
CA THR A 74 9.11 0.55 22.24
C THR A 74 8.45 1.37 21.14
N TRP A 75 7.75 0.71 20.22
CA TRP A 75 7.08 1.37 19.12
C TRP A 75 5.84 2.14 19.59
N MET A 76 5.14 1.64 20.61
CA MET A 76 4.02 2.36 21.23
C MET A 76 4.49 3.68 21.87
N ALA A 77 5.62 3.68 22.58
CA ALA A 77 6.18 4.91 23.16
C ALA A 77 6.55 5.93 22.09
N ALA A 78 7.20 5.49 21.01
CA ALA A 78 7.53 6.33 19.87
C ALA A 78 6.28 6.88 19.15
N TYR A 79 5.24 6.07 18.99
CA TYR A 79 3.97 6.46 18.41
C TYR A 79 3.27 7.55 19.24
N ASN A 80 3.17 7.36 20.55
CA ASN A 80 2.53 8.33 21.45
C ASN A 80 3.27 9.68 21.45
N LYS A 81 4.59 9.65 21.42
CA LYS A 81 5.41 10.87 21.29
C LYS A 81 5.11 11.59 19.98
N ARG A 82 5.14 10.88 18.86
CA ARG A 82 4.89 11.43 17.53
C ARG A 82 3.51 12.03 17.38
N ARG A 83 2.45 11.37 17.91
CA ARG A 83 1.08 11.93 17.89
C ARG A 83 0.97 13.28 18.56
N GLY A 84 1.81 13.58 19.57
CA GLY A 84 1.87 14.90 20.22
C GLY A 84 2.57 15.96 19.37
N GLU A 85 3.43 15.55 18.43
CA GLU A 85 4.31 16.43 17.64
C GLU A 85 3.79 16.74 16.23
N LEU A 86 2.78 16.01 15.76
CA LEU A 86 2.30 15.97 14.35
C LEU A 86 1.60 17.25 13.85
N ARG A 87 1.67 18.36 14.53
CA ARG A 87 0.78 19.50 14.21
C ARG A 87 1.24 20.41 13.08
N ASP A 88 2.53 20.60 12.79
CA ASP A 88 2.93 21.69 11.89
C ASP A 88 3.97 21.36 10.79
N LYS A 89 4.82 20.37 11.00
CA LYS A 89 5.91 20.11 10.04
C LYS A 89 5.52 19.10 8.95
N ASP A 90 4.70 18.13 9.29
CA ASP A 90 4.40 16.99 8.41
C ASP A 90 3.29 17.30 7.41
N VAL A 91 2.48 18.33 7.65
CA VAL A 91 1.46 18.80 6.68
C VAL A 91 2.11 19.40 5.43
N LYS A 92 3.35 19.86 5.53
CA LYS A 92 4.12 20.41 4.39
C LYS A 92 4.84 19.33 3.58
N ALA A 93 4.95 18.11 4.09
CA ALA A 93 5.54 17.03 3.33
C ALA A 93 4.54 16.50 2.31
N CYS A 94 4.86 16.70 1.05
CA CYS A 94 3.99 16.35 -0.08
C CYS A 94 4.14 14.91 -0.55
N ILE A 95 4.89 14.11 0.18
CA ILE A 95 5.05 12.69 -0.13
C ILE A 95 3.90 11.93 0.52
N ILE A 96 3.02 11.39 -0.30
CA ILE A 96 1.99 10.45 0.15
C ILE A 96 2.53 9.06 -0.11
N ASP A 97 2.78 8.33 0.95
CA ASP A 97 3.36 7.02 0.94
C ASP A 97 2.31 5.93 1.20
N PHE A 98 2.57 4.73 0.73
CA PHE A 98 1.75 3.57 1.07
C PHE A 98 1.96 3.18 2.55
N PRO A 99 0.92 2.82 3.32
CA PRO A 99 -0.48 2.63 2.89
C PRO A 99 -1.36 3.90 2.95
N THR A 100 -0.83 5.08 3.27
CA THR A 100 -1.58 6.33 3.28
C THR A 100 -2.27 6.63 1.95
N THR A 101 -1.65 6.23 0.83
CA THR A 101 -2.24 6.38 -0.50
C THR A 101 -3.62 5.75 -0.60
N MET A 102 -3.85 4.66 0.15
CA MET A 102 -5.14 3.97 0.16
C MET A 102 -6.17 4.63 1.08
N GLU A 103 -5.74 5.50 2.01
CA GLU A 103 -6.61 6.24 2.93
C GLU A 103 -6.74 7.73 2.54
N SER A 104 -6.07 8.15 1.48
CA SER A 104 -6.04 9.56 1.08
C SER A 104 -7.45 10.12 0.90
N PRO A 105 -7.71 11.35 1.41
CA PRO A 105 -8.96 12.06 1.11
C PRO A 105 -9.05 12.49 -0.35
N GLN A 106 -7.98 12.36 -1.12
CA GLN A 106 -8.00 12.73 -2.53
C GLN A 106 -8.73 11.66 -3.34
N PRO A 107 -9.57 12.09 -4.29
CA PRO A 107 -10.14 11.16 -5.26
C PRO A 107 -9.02 10.44 -6.02
N PHE A 108 -9.26 9.17 -6.32
CA PHE A 108 -8.35 8.35 -7.10
C PHE A 108 -9.09 7.56 -8.17
N MET A 109 -8.35 7.02 -9.11
CA MET A 109 -8.84 6.06 -10.08
C MET A 109 -7.97 4.81 -10.10
N LEU A 110 -8.56 3.70 -10.52
CA LEU A 110 -7.85 2.45 -10.77
C LEU A 110 -7.84 2.17 -12.27
N THR A 111 -6.65 1.98 -12.83
CA THR A 111 -6.49 1.47 -14.18
C THR A 111 -6.13 0.00 -14.10
N VAL A 112 -7.09 -0.86 -14.45
CA VAL A 112 -6.94 -2.31 -14.37
C VAL A 112 -6.64 -2.88 -15.77
N THR A 113 -5.54 -3.61 -15.88
CA THR A 113 -5.16 -4.34 -17.09
C THR A 113 -4.84 -5.80 -16.74
N PRO A 114 -4.69 -6.69 -17.72
CA PRO A 114 -4.31 -8.08 -17.43
C PRO A 114 -2.96 -8.24 -16.73
N GLU A 115 -2.04 -7.29 -16.91
CA GLU A 115 -0.68 -7.37 -16.41
C GLU A 115 -0.47 -6.57 -15.12
N GLN A 116 -1.33 -5.57 -14.86
CA GLN A 116 -1.16 -4.69 -13.71
C GLN A 116 -2.43 -3.92 -13.37
N THR A 117 -2.52 -3.52 -12.12
CA THR A 117 -3.47 -2.51 -11.64
C THR A 117 -2.68 -1.29 -11.17
N ILE A 118 -3.04 -0.10 -11.65
CA ILE A 118 -2.41 1.15 -11.27
C ILE A 118 -3.42 2.00 -10.52
N TYR A 119 -3.07 2.36 -9.30
CA TYR A 119 -3.73 3.40 -8.51
C TYR A 119 -3.14 4.76 -8.88
N ILE A 120 -4.00 5.73 -9.17
CA ILE A 120 -3.60 7.10 -9.52
C ILE A 120 -4.48 8.06 -8.72
N ALA A 121 -3.87 8.94 -7.92
CA ALA A 121 -4.56 9.99 -7.18
C ALA A 121 -4.29 11.38 -7.74
N GLY A 122 -5.15 12.34 -7.39
CA GLY A 122 -5.04 13.72 -7.85
C GLY A 122 -3.79 14.45 -7.39
N ASP A 123 -3.16 14.01 -6.30
CA ASP A 123 -1.89 14.55 -5.79
C ASP A 123 -0.65 14.08 -6.57
N GLY A 124 -0.86 13.37 -7.67
CA GLY A 124 0.22 12.79 -8.49
C GLY A 124 0.78 11.48 -7.95
N THR A 125 0.26 10.98 -6.83
CA THR A 125 0.65 9.68 -6.31
C THR A 125 0.18 8.58 -7.24
N PHE A 126 1.08 7.66 -7.56
CA PHE A 126 0.69 6.42 -8.22
C PHE A 126 1.29 5.22 -7.51
N ARG A 127 0.56 4.12 -7.52
CA ARG A 127 1.01 2.82 -7.04
C ARG A 127 0.76 1.77 -8.10
N GLN A 128 1.76 0.98 -8.40
CA GLN A 128 1.68 -0.08 -9.40
C GLN A 128 1.64 -1.45 -8.70
N ILE A 129 0.65 -2.25 -9.05
CA ILE A 129 0.47 -3.61 -8.57
C ILE A 129 0.60 -4.53 -9.79
N PHE A 130 1.63 -5.35 -9.83
CA PHE A 130 1.88 -6.25 -10.95
C PHE A 130 1.03 -7.52 -10.84
N THR A 131 0.18 -7.78 -11.84
CA THR A 131 -0.68 -8.97 -11.90
C THR A 131 -0.26 -9.95 -13.01
N ASP A 132 0.94 -9.80 -13.53
CA ASP A 132 1.50 -10.61 -14.62
C ASP A 132 2.08 -11.97 -14.17
N GLY A 133 2.01 -12.25 -12.86
CA GLY A 133 2.48 -13.48 -12.24
C GLY A 133 3.96 -13.47 -11.87
N ARG A 134 4.60 -12.29 -11.91
CA ARG A 134 5.96 -12.16 -11.38
C ARG A 134 5.99 -12.38 -9.87
N LYS A 135 7.18 -12.66 -9.35
CA LYS A 135 7.48 -12.68 -7.92
C LYS A 135 8.13 -11.37 -7.52
N HIS A 136 8.19 -11.12 -6.21
CA HIS A 136 9.07 -10.08 -5.69
C HIS A 136 10.51 -10.35 -6.09
N PRO A 137 11.31 -9.29 -6.34
CA PRO A 137 12.74 -9.46 -6.52
C PRO A 137 13.39 -10.06 -5.25
N PRO A 138 14.53 -10.73 -5.38
CA PRO A 138 15.31 -11.10 -4.21
C PRO A 138 15.62 -9.90 -3.32
N LYS A 139 15.81 -10.13 -2.02
CA LYS A 139 16.02 -9.04 -1.05
C LYS A 139 17.17 -8.12 -1.42
N GLU A 140 18.20 -8.67 -2.06
CA GLU A 140 19.41 -7.96 -2.50
C GLU A 140 19.15 -7.03 -3.68
N GLU A 141 18.09 -7.29 -4.45
CA GLU A 141 17.68 -6.51 -5.62
C GLU A 141 16.44 -5.62 -5.32
N LEU A 142 15.84 -5.82 -4.15
CA LEU A 142 14.66 -5.06 -3.73
C LEU A 142 15.07 -3.65 -3.30
N PHE A 143 14.70 -2.66 -4.11
CA PHE A 143 14.97 -1.26 -3.80
C PHE A 143 13.84 -0.70 -2.93
N PRO A 144 14.10 -0.31 -1.66
CA PRO A 144 13.06 0.26 -0.81
C PRO A 144 12.53 1.57 -1.38
N THR A 145 11.20 1.69 -1.46
CA THR A 145 10.51 2.90 -1.90
C THR A 145 9.39 3.27 -0.93
N VAL A 146 8.85 4.46 -1.04
CA VAL A 146 7.71 4.89 -0.21
C VAL A 146 6.44 4.07 -0.46
N ASN A 147 6.30 3.48 -1.65
CA ASN A 147 5.15 2.63 -2.02
C ASN A 147 5.47 1.12 -1.97
N GLY A 148 6.72 0.75 -1.69
CA GLY A 148 7.15 -0.64 -1.73
C GLY A 148 7.12 -1.23 -3.14
N HIS A 149 7.16 -2.54 -3.22
CA HIS A 149 6.98 -3.33 -4.42
C HIS A 149 5.74 -4.22 -4.25
N SER A 150 4.73 -4.01 -5.07
CA SER A 150 3.44 -4.72 -4.97
C SER A 150 3.28 -5.69 -6.14
N ILE A 151 2.97 -6.94 -5.81
CA ILE A 151 2.50 -7.94 -6.76
C ILE A 151 1.08 -8.36 -6.40
N GLY A 152 0.34 -8.90 -7.34
CA GLY A 152 -1.03 -9.34 -7.08
C GLY A 152 -1.49 -10.42 -8.04
N HIS A 153 -2.65 -10.96 -7.73
CA HIS A 153 -3.39 -11.88 -8.58
C HIS A 153 -4.88 -11.76 -8.32
N TRP A 154 -5.67 -12.26 -9.27
CA TRP A 154 -7.11 -12.25 -9.16
C TRP A 154 -7.65 -13.58 -8.63
N GLU A 155 -8.40 -13.53 -7.54
CA GLU A 155 -9.21 -14.63 -7.01
C GLU A 155 -10.69 -14.34 -7.31
N GLY A 156 -11.18 -14.80 -8.46
CA GLY A 156 -12.47 -14.38 -8.96
C GLY A 156 -12.48 -12.88 -9.27
N GLU A 157 -13.28 -12.11 -8.54
CA GLU A 157 -13.40 -10.65 -8.66
C GLU A 157 -12.60 -9.88 -7.59
N THR A 158 -11.85 -10.58 -6.75
CA THR A 158 -11.01 -10.00 -5.69
C THR A 158 -9.57 -9.89 -6.18
N LEU A 159 -9.01 -8.68 -6.10
CA LEU A 159 -7.58 -8.45 -6.28
C LEU A 159 -6.87 -8.74 -4.94
N VAL A 160 -6.04 -9.77 -4.93
CA VAL A 160 -5.18 -10.10 -3.78
C VAL A 160 -3.81 -9.52 -4.03
N VAL A 161 -3.32 -8.70 -3.12
CA VAL A 161 -2.06 -7.96 -3.24
C VAL A 161 -1.11 -8.32 -2.12
N ASP A 162 0.16 -8.39 -2.47
CA ASP A 162 1.29 -8.59 -1.57
C ASP A 162 2.29 -7.46 -1.79
N THR A 163 2.66 -6.75 -0.71
CA THR A 163 3.57 -5.60 -0.78
C THR A 163 4.67 -5.70 0.25
N ILE A 164 5.91 -5.58 -0.21
CA ILE A 164 7.13 -5.55 0.61
C ILE A 164 8.04 -4.41 0.17
N GLY A 165 9.13 -4.18 0.90
CA GLY A 165 10.16 -3.22 0.51
C GLY A 165 9.73 -1.76 0.62
N ARG A 166 8.81 -1.46 1.54
CA ARG A 166 8.52 -0.09 1.90
C ARG A 166 9.66 0.49 2.75
N THR A 167 10.02 1.75 2.52
CA THR A 167 10.97 2.46 3.40
C THR A 167 10.41 2.55 4.82
N ALA A 168 11.27 2.33 5.84
CA ALA A 168 10.89 2.47 7.23
C ALA A 168 10.45 3.91 7.56
N GLY A 169 9.51 4.04 8.48
CA GLY A 169 9.12 5.35 8.99
C GLY A 169 7.61 5.53 9.18
N PRO A 170 7.22 6.73 9.62
CA PRO A 170 5.82 7.06 9.81
C PRO A 170 5.09 7.16 8.47
N VAL A 171 3.80 6.86 8.50
CA VAL A 171 2.86 7.17 7.43
C VAL A 171 1.98 8.35 7.84
N ARG A 172 1.55 9.12 6.85
CA ARG A 172 0.95 10.43 7.10
C ARG A 172 -0.42 10.34 7.75
N PHE A 173 -1.24 9.40 7.31
CA PHE A 173 -2.59 9.19 7.85
C PHE A 173 -2.63 8.00 8.81
N LEU A 174 -3.41 7.00 8.67
CA LEU A 174 -3.52 5.86 9.58
C LEU A 174 -3.19 6.19 11.06
N GLY A 175 -3.61 7.39 11.52
CA GLY A 175 -3.32 7.88 12.87
C GLY A 175 -1.83 8.11 13.16
N ALA A 176 -1.00 8.41 12.15
CA ALA A 176 0.45 8.52 12.24
C ALA A 176 1.16 7.19 12.60
N ALA A 177 0.62 6.10 12.14
CA ALA A 177 1.29 4.81 12.25
C ALA A 177 2.70 4.86 11.67
N ALA A 178 3.56 3.96 12.09
CA ALA A 178 4.90 3.81 11.52
C ALA A 178 5.23 2.34 11.40
N PHE A 179 6.02 2.01 10.41
CA PHE A 179 6.40 0.64 10.09
C PHE A 179 7.91 0.52 9.92
N SER A 180 8.43 -0.67 10.17
CA SER A 180 9.82 -0.99 9.87
C SER A 180 10.00 -1.26 8.36
N ASP A 181 11.24 -1.47 7.94
CA ASP A 181 11.60 -1.95 6.60
C ASP A 181 11.31 -3.45 6.37
N GLN A 182 10.85 -4.14 7.42
CA GLN A 182 10.42 -5.53 7.35
C GLN A 182 8.91 -5.68 7.30
N ALA A 183 8.18 -4.56 7.27
CA ALA A 183 6.73 -4.59 7.17
C ALA A 183 6.27 -5.24 5.87
N HIS A 184 5.28 -6.11 5.99
CA HIS A 184 4.61 -6.83 4.94
C HIS A 184 3.12 -6.49 4.95
N PHE A 185 2.56 -6.19 3.78
CA PHE A 185 1.17 -5.79 3.64
C PHE A 185 0.48 -6.75 2.68
N ALA A 186 -0.57 -7.39 3.16
CA ALA A 186 -1.45 -8.24 2.37
C ALA A 186 -2.81 -7.58 2.25
N GLU A 187 -3.29 -7.36 1.02
CA GLU A 187 -4.57 -6.69 0.77
C GLU A 187 -5.53 -7.60 -0.01
N ARG A 188 -6.81 -7.39 0.23
CA ARG A 188 -7.90 -8.00 -0.53
C ARG A 188 -8.87 -6.91 -0.95
N ILE A 189 -8.76 -6.49 -2.20
CA ILE A 189 -9.53 -5.38 -2.76
C ILE A 189 -10.64 -5.95 -3.64
N ARG A 190 -11.89 -5.53 -3.41
CA ARG A 190 -13.05 -6.03 -4.17
C ARG A 190 -14.16 -5.00 -4.24
N LEU A 191 -15.00 -5.10 -5.27
CA LEU A 191 -16.27 -4.40 -5.28
C LEU A 191 -17.28 -5.20 -4.45
N ILE A 192 -17.80 -4.60 -3.40
CA ILE A 192 -18.86 -5.19 -2.55
C ILE A 192 -20.25 -4.75 -3.00
N ALA A 193 -20.33 -3.69 -3.82
CA ALA A 193 -21.49 -3.24 -4.57
C ALA A 193 -21.01 -2.52 -5.84
N LYS A 194 -21.93 -2.19 -6.74
CA LYS A 194 -21.62 -1.49 -8.01
C LYS A 194 -20.74 -0.24 -7.79
N ASP A 195 -21.07 0.55 -6.77
CA ASP A 195 -20.44 1.83 -6.49
C ASP A 195 -19.73 1.84 -5.13
N ARG A 196 -19.40 0.66 -4.59
CA ARG A 196 -18.68 0.53 -3.32
C ARG A 196 -17.59 -0.52 -3.40
N MET A 197 -16.40 -0.13 -3.00
CA MET A 197 -15.21 -0.97 -2.95
C MET A 197 -14.72 -1.12 -1.51
N GLU A 198 -14.21 -2.28 -1.18
CA GLU A 198 -13.60 -2.61 0.12
C GLU A 198 -12.17 -3.09 -0.11
N ASP A 199 -11.25 -2.60 0.72
CA ASP A 199 -9.89 -3.12 0.84
C ASP A 199 -9.65 -3.59 2.28
N VAL A 200 -9.47 -4.87 2.46
CA VAL A 200 -9.08 -5.47 3.74
C VAL A 200 -7.57 -5.68 3.72
N MET A 201 -6.86 -4.82 4.44
CA MET A 201 -5.41 -4.83 4.54
C MET A 201 -4.96 -5.44 5.86
N THR A 202 -4.10 -6.46 5.79
CA THR A 202 -3.41 -7.04 6.94
C THR A 202 -1.94 -6.66 6.89
N ILE A 203 -1.47 -6.06 7.96
CA ILE A 203 -0.10 -5.57 8.13
C ILE A 203 0.61 -6.48 9.12
N ASP A 204 1.70 -7.09 8.70
CA ASP A 204 2.59 -7.87 9.53
C ASP A 204 3.97 -7.19 9.58
N ASP A 205 4.39 -6.80 10.77
CA ASP A 205 5.68 -6.14 11.01
C ASP A 205 6.31 -6.76 12.26
N PRO A 206 7.20 -7.76 12.10
CA PRO A 206 7.77 -8.48 13.22
C PRO A 206 8.68 -7.62 14.11
N VAL A 207 9.08 -6.44 13.65
CA VAL A 207 9.90 -5.49 14.40
C VAL A 207 9.02 -4.53 15.22
N ALA A 208 7.90 -4.11 14.68
CA ALA A 208 7.05 -3.09 15.29
C ALA A 208 5.85 -3.67 16.04
N LEU A 209 5.23 -4.73 15.51
CA LEU A 209 3.96 -5.25 15.99
C LEU A 209 4.15 -6.53 16.86
N THR A 210 3.23 -6.74 17.79
CA THR A 210 3.14 -7.98 18.60
C THR A 210 2.28 -9.06 17.95
N ARG A 211 1.47 -8.68 16.98
CA ARG A 211 0.61 -9.53 16.14
C ARG A 211 0.23 -8.79 14.87
N PRO A 212 -0.21 -9.47 13.80
CA PRO A 212 -0.73 -8.79 12.62
C PRO A 212 -1.88 -7.83 12.95
N TRP A 213 -1.91 -6.72 12.23
CA TRP A 213 -2.92 -5.67 12.36
C TRP A 213 -3.75 -5.60 11.09
N THR A 214 -5.05 -5.77 11.20
CA THR A 214 -5.97 -5.71 10.06
C THR A 214 -6.80 -4.45 10.12
N VAL A 215 -6.85 -3.73 9.00
CA VAL A 215 -7.68 -2.55 8.78
C VAL A 215 -8.58 -2.78 7.57
N THR A 216 -9.75 -2.15 7.57
CA THR A 216 -10.66 -2.17 6.43
C THR A 216 -10.86 -0.74 5.94
N LEU A 217 -10.60 -0.52 4.67
CA LEU A 217 -10.80 0.73 3.97
C LEU A 217 -11.98 0.55 3.01
N ASP A 218 -12.91 1.47 3.05
CA ASP A 218 -14.09 1.48 2.18
C ASP A 218 -14.05 2.71 1.29
N TYR A 219 -14.53 2.56 0.06
CA TYR A 219 -14.53 3.63 -0.93
C TYR A 219 -15.86 3.67 -1.65
N ASP A 220 -16.34 4.87 -1.88
CA ASP A 220 -17.52 5.11 -2.69
C ASP A 220 -17.11 5.65 -4.07
N ARG A 221 -17.82 5.20 -5.11
CA ARG A 221 -17.65 5.75 -6.45
C ARG A 221 -18.29 7.13 -6.48
N THR A 222 -17.53 8.15 -6.88
CA THR A 222 -18.04 9.52 -6.98
C THR A 222 -18.31 9.93 -8.41
N THR A 223 -19.36 10.73 -8.60
CA THR A 223 -19.67 11.41 -9.86
C THR A 223 -19.54 12.93 -9.75
N LEU A 224 -19.02 13.41 -8.60
CA LEU A 224 -18.85 14.85 -8.34
C LEU A 224 -17.70 15.46 -9.14
N ILE A 225 -16.82 14.62 -9.67
CA ILE A 225 -15.68 15.04 -10.49
C ILE A 225 -15.71 14.32 -11.83
N ASP A 226 -15.19 14.95 -12.86
CA ASP A 226 -15.03 14.38 -14.20
C ASP A 226 -13.56 14.11 -14.56
N ARG A 227 -12.64 14.53 -13.70
CA ARG A 227 -11.19 14.32 -13.83
C ARG A 227 -10.50 14.36 -12.46
N LEU A 228 -9.28 13.85 -12.40
CA LEU A 228 -8.38 14.13 -11.29
C LEU A 228 -7.71 15.48 -11.55
N ASP A 229 -7.90 16.43 -10.66
CA ASP A 229 -7.18 17.68 -10.73
C ASP A 229 -5.77 17.49 -10.18
N PRO A 230 -4.72 17.75 -10.96
CA PRO A 230 -3.36 17.62 -10.48
C PRO A 230 -3.10 18.66 -9.38
N TYR A 231 -2.80 18.15 -8.20
CA TYR A 231 -2.42 18.97 -7.05
C TYR A 231 -0.90 18.89 -6.85
N TYR A 232 -0.23 20.00 -7.05
CA TYR A 232 1.23 20.11 -6.85
C TYR A 232 1.52 20.74 -5.51
N CYS A 233 1.61 19.91 -4.49
CA CYS A 233 1.83 20.32 -3.13
C CYS A 233 3.14 21.09 -2.92
N GLU A 234 4.21 20.75 -3.65
CA GLU A 234 5.55 21.37 -3.49
C GLU A 234 5.65 22.79 -4.04
N LEU A 235 4.72 23.17 -4.91
CA LEU A 235 4.80 24.45 -5.60
C LEU A 235 3.91 25.54 -4.99
N ASP A 236 3.09 25.19 -3.98
CA ASP A 236 2.22 26.19 -3.37
C ASP A 236 2.80 26.67 -2.02
N ASP A 237 3.83 27.49 -2.08
CA ASP A 237 4.36 28.25 -0.95
C ASP A 237 3.37 29.28 -0.37
N ARG A 238 2.18 29.41 -1.02
CA ARG A 238 1.08 30.27 -0.56
C ARG A 238 0.29 29.66 0.57
N ILE A 239 0.39 28.36 0.78
CA ILE A 239 -0.29 27.70 1.90
C ILE A 239 0.57 27.86 3.16
N ASP A 240 -0.02 28.44 4.19
CA ASP A 240 0.56 28.57 5.52
C ASP A 240 -0.49 28.27 6.58
N PHE A 241 -0.08 28.17 7.84
CA PHE A 241 -0.99 27.95 8.95
C PHE A 241 -0.76 29.03 10.00
N ASP A 242 -1.85 29.57 10.54
CA ASP A 242 -1.77 30.50 11.67
C ASP A 242 -1.36 29.77 12.96
N LYS A 243 -1.13 30.54 14.02
CA LYS A 243 -0.75 30.03 15.34
C LYS A 243 -1.79 29.05 15.97
N ASN A 244 -2.98 28.98 15.41
CA ASN A 244 -4.07 28.08 15.85
C ASN A 244 -4.21 26.88 14.93
N GLY A 245 -3.33 26.72 13.93
CA GLY A 245 -3.40 25.64 12.94
C GLY A 245 -4.45 25.86 11.84
N LYS A 246 -4.97 27.08 11.67
CA LYS A 246 -5.89 27.42 10.60
C LYS A 246 -5.11 27.72 9.31
N MET A 247 -5.50 27.08 8.22
CA MET A 247 -4.90 27.33 6.91
C MET A 247 -5.08 28.79 6.48
N ILE A 248 -4.01 29.39 6.01
CA ILE A 248 -3.94 30.72 5.39
C ILE A 248 -3.44 30.54 3.97
N ILE A 249 -4.14 31.13 2.99
CA ILE A 249 -3.68 31.19 1.61
C ILE A 249 -3.09 32.58 1.40
N LYS A 250 -1.79 32.66 1.15
CA LYS A 250 -1.10 33.91 0.84
C LYS A 250 -1.38 34.30 -0.62
N PRO A 251 -1.47 35.60 -0.94
CA PRO A 251 -1.56 36.02 -2.32
C PRO A 251 -0.30 35.58 -3.10
N PRO A 252 -0.39 35.37 -4.43
CA PRO A 252 0.77 35.02 -5.23
C PRO A 252 1.84 36.13 -5.08
N THR A 253 3.07 35.72 -4.87
CA THR A 253 4.23 36.63 -4.95
C THR A 253 4.39 37.07 -6.39
N GLN A 254 4.32 38.37 -6.64
CA GLN A 254 4.56 38.97 -7.96
C GLN A 254 6.03 38.89 -8.34
#